data_a96708d91b405b70f0ccdf24354b3be7
#
_entry.id   a96708d91b405b70f0ccdf24354b3be7
#
_cell.length_a   1.000
_cell.length_b   1.000
_cell.length_c   1.000
_cell.angle_alpha   90.00
_cell.angle_beta   90.00
_cell.angle_gamma   90.00
#
_symmetry.space_group_name_H-M   'P 1'
#
loop_
_entity.id
_entity.type
_entity.pdbx_description
1 polymer ?
#
loop_
_entity_poly.entity_id
_entity_poly.type
_entity_poly.pdbx_seq_one_letter_code
_entity_poly.pdbx_strand_id
1 'polypeptide(L)'
;MGLRRVIPTVFAILIIEGAMMIIVPIVDIITGYVPSYPFTLMSLILLFTGYVIVRAGYGGEISPFEALVVASIVWLLMPLLSAFVMYLDFGMNIYDAFFESVSGFTGTGFTVIPDVTVLRPSILLWRSMMQWIGELGVVVLAVIILPQYNIMTRVYLVERGKLTPTVITTAKMVAGIYFLLTGVGFLLYMLGGMTPFEAINLIMTTIATGGMSVYNDSVASIVARTPPVILPILLFMILGAQNFGDLRYLVTFRLGTLFKSGEFKAYMLLLALFSGSLILSLHLVDGMSLSSSIVNGIFHMVSGSTTTGFSLIDLGSISDVSKALLFLGMLIGGATFSTAGGIKVFRFVVAVKNLGWSAARMATRIPLSVRRSVGTESISDEVLMSVLGFIALYVFTDLSLAI
;
A
#
# COMPACT_ATOMS: atom_id res chain seq x y z
N MET A 1 22.27 -22.70 -2.37
CA MET A 1 21.56 -21.54 -2.88
C MET A 1 21.50 -21.63 -4.41
N GLY A 2 20.31 -21.80 -4.97
CA GLY A 2 20.16 -22.03 -6.41
C GLY A 2 20.18 -20.72 -7.21
N LEU A 3 21.33 -20.05 -7.34
CA LEU A 3 21.51 -18.87 -8.21
C LEU A 3 20.88 -19.05 -9.59
N ARG A 4 20.86 -20.30 -10.10
CA ARG A 4 20.23 -20.67 -11.37
C ARG A 4 18.71 -20.45 -11.40
N ARG A 5 18.03 -20.31 -10.24
CA ARG A 5 16.59 -20.01 -10.14
C ARG A 5 16.35 -18.55 -9.75
N VAL A 6 17.19 -18.01 -8.86
CA VAL A 6 17.08 -16.64 -8.37
C VAL A 6 17.24 -15.62 -9.51
N ILE A 7 18.31 -15.77 -10.31
CA ILE A 7 18.62 -14.82 -11.40
C ILE A 7 17.48 -14.71 -12.43
N PRO A 8 16.97 -15.81 -13.03
CA PRO A 8 15.87 -15.71 -13.98
C PRO A 8 14.60 -15.11 -13.38
N THR A 9 14.33 -15.38 -12.09
CA THR A 9 13.16 -14.81 -11.41
C THR A 9 13.30 -13.30 -11.20
N VAL A 10 14.48 -12.82 -10.81
CA VAL A 10 14.77 -11.37 -10.73
C VAL A 10 14.54 -10.73 -12.09
N PHE A 11 15.12 -11.28 -13.15
CA PHE A 11 14.97 -10.72 -14.50
C PHE A 11 13.55 -10.81 -15.05
N ALA A 12 12.75 -11.81 -14.64
CA ALA A 12 11.33 -11.89 -14.99
C ALA A 12 10.55 -10.69 -14.39
N ILE A 13 10.92 -10.22 -13.21
CA ILE A 13 10.32 -9.02 -12.59
C ILE A 13 10.84 -7.76 -13.27
N LEU A 14 12.14 -7.67 -13.56
CA LEU A 14 12.72 -6.52 -14.28
C LEU A 14 12.17 -6.36 -15.70
N ILE A 15 11.69 -7.42 -16.36
CA ILE A 15 10.93 -7.31 -17.62
C ILE A 15 9.68 -6.47 -17.42
N ILE A 16 8.98 -6.61 -16.29
CA ILE A 16 7.77 -5.83 -16.00
C ILE A 16 8.14 -4.35 -15.86
N GLU A 17 9.22 -4.04 -15.14
CA GLU A 17 9.72 -2.67 -15.03
C GLU A 17 10.11 -2.09 -16.40
N GLY A 18 10.85 -2.84 -17.19
CA GLY A 18 11.19 -2.44 -18.57
C GLY A 18 9.98 -2.20 -19.45
N ALA A 19 8.95 -3.05 -19.35
CA ALA A 19 7.69 -2.87 -20.07
C ALA A 19 6.91 -1.63 -19.62
N MET A 20 7.04 -1.22 -18.37
CA MET A 20 6.45 0.02 -17.86
C MET A 20 7.27 1.25 -18.27
N MET A 21 8.60 1.16 -18.25
CA MET A 21 9.48 2.25 -18.65
C MET A 21 9.23 2.71 -20.10
N ILE A 22 8.80 1.81 -21.01
CA ILE A 22 8.51 2.19 -22.40
C ILE A 22 7.27 3.11 -22.52
N ILE A 23 6.41 3.16 -21.49
CA ILE A 23 5.26 4.05 -21.47
C ILE A 23 5.68 5.51 -21.39
N VAL A 24 6.80 5.81 -20.73
CA VAL A 24 7.32 7.17 -20.54
C VAL A 24 7.58 7.87 -21.90
N PRO A 25 8.41 7.35 -22.81
CA PRO A 25 8.63 7.98 -24.11
C PRO A 25 7.37 8.01 -25.00
N ILE A 26 6.44 7.05 -24.83
CA ILE A 26 5.16 7.07 -25.54
C ILE A 26 4.32 8.27 -25.08
N VAL A 27 4.25 8.50 -23.76
CA VAL A 27 3.52 9.65 -23.20
C VAL A 27 4.19 10.97 -23.59
N ASP A 28 5.53 11.03 -23.62
CA ASP A 28 6.26 12.20 -24.12
C ASP A 28 5.79 12.56 -25.53
N ILE A 29 5.74 11.58 -26.45
CA ILE A 29 5.27 11.80 -27.83
C ILE A 29 3.82 12.32 -27.86
N ILE A 30 2.92 11.69 -27.09
CA ILE A 30 1.50 12.06 -27.04
C ILE A 30 1.31 13.49 -26.51
N THR A 31 2.15 13.90 -25.56
CA THR A 31 2.08 15.22 -24.90
C THR A 31 2.94 16.29 -25.60
N GLY A 32 3.57 15.95 -26.74
CA GLY A 32 4.35 16.89 -27.55
C GLY A 32 5.76 17.17 -27.03
N TYR A 33 6.27 16.35 -26.12
CA TYR A 33 7.66 16.42 -25.67
C TYR A 33 8.57 15.53 -26.49
N VAL A 34 9.88 15.80 -26.43
CA VAL A 34 10.88 14.92 -27.01
C VAL A 34 10.93 13.62 -26.22
N PRO A 35 10.83 12.45 -26.90
CA PRO A 35 10.85 11.16 -26.22
C PRO A 35 12.10 10.97 -25.37
N SER A 36 11.96 10.46 -24.18
CA SER A 36 13.07 10.14 -23.28
C SER A 36 13.91 9.00 -23.83
N TYR A 37 15.13 9.29 -24.29
CA TYR A 37 16.10 8.28 -24.71
C TYR A 37 16.59 7.40 -23.55
N PRO A 38 16.87 7.91 -22.34
CA PRO A 38 17.29 7.08 -21.20
C PRO A 38 16.24 6.04 -20.83
N PHE A 39 14.96 6.40 -20.74
CA PHE A 39 13.87 5.46 -20.47
C PHE A 39 13.69 4.44 -21.61
N THR A 40 13.79 4.88 -22.87
CA THR A 40 13.70 3.99 -24.03
C THR A 40 14.82 2.96 -24.02
N LEU A 41 16.07 3.39 -23.84
CA LEU A 41 17.25 2.52 -23.85
C LEU A 41 17.19 1.51 -22.70
N MET A 42 16.90 1.97 -21.47
CA MET A 42 16.80 1.11 -20.30
C MET A 42 15.69 0.08 -20.47
N SER A 43 14.52 0.49 -20.97
CA SER A 43 13.41 -0.42 -21.28
C SER A 43 13.87 -1.54 -22.25
N LEU A 44 14.52 -1.18 -23.36
CA LEU A 44 15.01 -2.17 -24.34
C LEU A 44 16.06 -3.12 -23.73
N ILE A 45 16.97 -2.59 -22.92
CA ILE A 45 17.99 -3.39 -22.22
C ILE A 45 17.30 -4.40 -21.28
N LEU A 46 16.36 -3.96 -20.45
CA LEU A 46 15.67 -4.83 -19.50
C LEU A 46 14.81 -5.89 -20.19
N LEU A 47 14.09 -5.51 -21.24
CA LEU A 47 13.28 -6.46 -22.02
C LEU A 47 14.15 -7.50 -22.72
N PHE A 48 15.23 -7.07 -23.37
CA PHE A 48 16.13 -7.98 -24.10
C PHE A 48 16.89 -8.90 -23.16
N THR A 49 17.61 -8.35 -22.18
CA THR A 49 18.41 -9.13 -21.23
C THR A 49 17.52 -10.04 -20.39
N GLY A 50 16.37 -9.52 -19.95
CA GLY A 50 15.37 -10.31 -19.22
C GLY A 50 14.86 -11.47 -20.04
N TYR A 51 14.47 -11.25 -21.30
CA TYR A 51 14.04 -12.32 -22.20
C TYR A 51 15.12 -13.41 -22.38
N VAL A 52 16.35 -13.00 -22.64
CA VAL A 52 17.47 -13.96 -22.83
C VAL A 52 17.70 -14.78 -21.55
N ILE A 53 17.77 -14.12 -20.39
CA ILE A 53 18.09 -14.78 -19.12
C ILE A 53 16.94 -15.70 -18.67
N VAL A 54 15.70 -15.25 -18.77
CA VAL A 54 14.54 -16.07 -18.41
C VAL A 54 14.45 -17.30 -19.31
N ARG A 55 14.74 -17.17 -20.60
CA ARG A 55 14.70 -18.27 -21.55
C ARG A 55 15.88 -19.26 -21.39
N ALA A 56 17.05 -18.79 -20.96
CA ALA A 56 18.21 -19.61 -20.63
C ALA A 56 18.14 -20.23 -19.23
N GLY A 57 17.21 -19.75 -18.38
CA GLY A 57 17.07 -20.18 -17.00
C GLY A 57 16.44 -21.58 -16.86
N TYR A 58 16.76 -22.24 -15.75
CA TYR A 58 16.15 -23.52 -15.41
C TYR A 58 14.82 -23.26 -14.70
N GLY A 59 13.72 -23.79 -15.25
CA GLY A 59 12.42 -23.83 -14.59
C GLY A 59 12.46 -24.65 -13.30
N GLY A 60 11.66 -24.27 -12.31
CA GLY A 60 11.49 -24.98 -11.05
C GLY A 60 10.87 -24.07 -9.99
N GLU A 61 10.25 -24.68 -8.98
CA GLU A 61 9.71 -23.93 -7.85
C GLU A 61 10.83 -23.29 -7.03
N ILE A 62 10.68 -22.01 -6.71
CA ILE A 62 11.57 -21.29 -5.81
C ILE A 62 11.20 -21.62 -4.37
N SER A 63 12.22 -21.88 -3.54
CA SER A 63 12.02 -22.02 -2.10
C SER A 63 11.67 -20.67 -1.47
N PRO A 64 11.07 -20.65 -0.28
CA PRO A 64 10.74 -19.41 0.42
C PRO A 64 11.93 -18.52 0.71
N PHE A 65 13.07 -19.14 1.03
CA PHE A 65 14.32 -18.42 1.25
C PHE A 65 14.81 -17.77 -0.05
N GLU A 66 14.75 -18.50 -1.18
CA GLU A 66 15.08 -17.95 -2.50
C GLU A 66 14.13 -16.81 -2.88
N ALA A 67 12.84 -16.90 -2.53
CA ALA A 67 11.86 -15.81 -2.75
C ALA A 67 12.20 -14.55 -1.95
N LEU A 68 12.64 -14.68 -0.69
CA LEU A 68 13.13 -13.56 0.11
C LEU A 68 14.36 -12.90 -0.52
N VAL A 69 15.30 -13.70 -1.00
CA VAL A 69 16.50 -13.20 -1.70
C VAL A 69 16.11 -12.45 -2.99
N VAL A 70 15.21 -13.04 -3.80
CA VAL A 70 14.69 -12.38 -5.01
C VAL A 70 14.05 -11.04 -4.65
N ALA A 71 13.20 -11.00 -3.63
CA ALA A 71 12.55 -9.78 -3.18
C ALA A 71 13.56 -8.70 -2.77
N SER A 72 14.55 -9.07 -1.95
CA SER A 72 15.58 -8.13 -1.49
C SER A 72 16.39 -7.55 -2.66
N ILE A 73 16.74 -8.39 -3.64
CA ILE A 73 17.47 -7.97 -4.83
C ILE A 73 16.61 -7.03 -5.69
N VAL A 74 15.36 -7.40 -5.95
CA VAL A 74 14.44 -6.63 -6.81
C VAL A 74 14.13 -5.26 -6.19
N TRP A 75 13.87 -5.21 -4.88
CA TRP A 75 13.59 -3.95 -4.17
C TRP A 75 14.78 -3.01 -4.05
N LEU A 76 15.97 -3.51 -4.31
CA LEU A 76 17.14 -2.66 -4.44
C LEU A 76 17.40 -2.27 -5.90
N LEU A 77 17.28 -3.24 -6.83
CA LEU A 77 17.60 -3.00 -8.24
C LEU A 77 16.59 -2.10 -8.95
N MET A 78 15.27 -2.30 -8.76
CA MET A 78 14.26 -1.47 -9.42
C MET A 78 14.43 0.02 -9.09
N PRO A 79 14.53 0.44 -7.82
CA PRO A 79 14.82 1.84 -7.52
C PRO A 79 16.15 2.35 -8.06
N LEU A 80 17.21 1.52 -8.08
CA LEU A 80 18.50 1.91 -8.63
C LEU A 80 18.45 2.16 -10.15
N LEU A 81 17.79 1.29 -10.90
CA LEU A 81 17.62 1.42 -12.34
C LEU A 81 16.76 2.64 -12.68
N SER A 82 15.65 2.82 -11.97
CA SER A 82 14.79 4.00 -12.09
C SER A 82 15.56 5.30 -11.75
N ALA A 83 16.30 5.31 -10.65
CA ALA A 83 17.11 6.47 -10.24
C ALA A 83 18.13 6.85 -11.30
N PHE A 84 18.82 5.85 -11.86
CA PHE A 84 19.80 6.07 -12.91
C PHE A 84 19.18 6.72 -14.17
N VAL A 85 18.00 6.25 -14.57
CA VAL A 85 17.28 6.80 -15.70
C VAL A 85 16.78 8.21 -15.40
N MET A 86 16.22 8.46 -14.21
CA MET A 86 15.78 9.80 -13.78
C MET A 86 16.95 10.79 -13.68
N TYR A 87 18.12 10.35 -13.21
CA TYR A 87 19.35 11.15 -13.20
C TYR A 87 19.74 11.59 -14.62
N LEU A 88 19.74 10.65 -15.58
CA LEU A 88 20.12 10.94 -16.97
C LEU A 88 19.10 11.80 -17.72
N ASP A 89 17.82 11.64 -17.43
CA ASP A 89 16.73 12.28 -18.17
C ASP A 89 16.36 13.67 -17.65
N PHE A 90 16.47 13.87 -16.31
CA PHE A 90 16.07 15.14 -15.67
C PHE A 90 17.24 16.00 -15.20
N GLY A 91 18.43 15.45 -15.18
CA GLY A 91 19.57 16.12 -14.54
C GLY A 91 19.39 16.28 -13.02
N MET A 92 18.52 15.48 -12.40
CA MET A 92 18.42 15.42 -10.93
C MET A 92 19.74 14.95 -10.34
N ASN A 93 20.05 15.38 -9.11
CA ASN A 93 21.12 14.76 -8.35
C ASN A 93 20.81 13.25 -8.18
N ILE A 94 21.83 12.40 -8.30
CA ILE A 94 21.66 10.94 -8.21
C ILE A 94 21.07 10.49 -6.86
N TYR A 95 21.38 11.19 -5.76
CA TYR A 95 20.83 10.93 -4.44
C TYR A 95 19.33 11.25 -4.38
N ASP A 96 18.92 12.38 -4.98
CA ASP A 96 17.51 12.78 -5.06
C ASP A 96 16.73 11.84 -5.96
N ALA A 97 17.28 11.45 -7.11
CA ALA A 97 16.69 10.47 -8.01
C ALA A 97 16.52 9.10 -7.34
N PHE A 98 17.51 8.69 -6.52
CA PHE A 98 17.44 7.46 -5.75
C PHE A 98 16.37 7.54 -4.66
N PHE A 99 16.29 8.65 -3.92
CA PHE A 99 15.27 8.88 -2.92
C PHE A 99 13.86 8.83 -3.52
N GLU A 100 13.61 9.56 -4.61
CA GLU A 100 12.32 9.55 -5.33
C GLU A 100 11.94 8.14 -5.81
N SER A 101 12.91 7.40 -6.35
CA SER A 101 12.67 6.04 -6.84
C SER A 101 12.37 5.06 -5.69
N VAL A 102 13.13 5.11 -4.59
CA VAL A 102 12.86 4.30 -3.40
C VAL A 102 11.49 4.66 -2.83
N SER A 103 11.22 5.95 -2.62
CA SER A 103 9.94 6.45 -2.12
C SER A 103 8.76 6.02 -3.02
N GLY A 104 8.97 6.01 -4.34
CA GLY A 104 8.01 5.50 -5.30
C GLY A 104 7.75 4.02 -5.12
N PHE A 105 8.76 3.16 -5.29
CA PHE A 105 8.59 1.70 -5.26
C PHE A 105 8.19 1.13 -3.89
N THR A 106 8.48 1.83 -2.79
CA THR A 106 8.07 1.42 -1.43
C THR A 106 6.71 1.97 -1.01
N GLY A 107 6.04 2.74 -1.87
CA GLY A 107 4.77 3.39 -1.54
C GLY A 107 4.86 4.43 -0.42
N THR A 108 6.08 4.89 -0.07
CA THR A 108 6.30 5.87 1.01
C THR A 108 5.70 7.24 0.68
N GLY A 109 5.80 7.67 -0.59
CA GLY A 109 5.14 8.87 -1.08
C GLY A 109 5.83 10.19 -0.76
N PHE A 110 6.94 10.20 -0.04
CA PHE A 110 7.73 11.42 0.17
C PHE A 110 8.43 11.84 -1.11
N THR A 111 8.56 13.16 -1.30
CA THR A 111 9.25 13.74 -2.46
C THR A 111 10.29 14.76 -2.02
N VAL A 112 11.42 14.77 -2.71
CA VAL A 112 12.45 15.81 -2.59
C VAL A 112 12.34 16.83 -3.73
N ILE A 113 11.38 16.66 -4.65
CA ILE A 113 11.13 17.59 -5.74
C ILE A 113 10.34 18.78 -5.19
N PRO A 114 10.90 20.01 -5.21
CA PRO A 114 10.27 21.17 -4.61
C PRO A 114 8.96 21.57 -5.30
N ASP A 115 8.88 21.38 -6.61
CA ASP A 115 7.70 21.67 -7.42
C ASP A 115 7.47 20.55 -8.44
N VAL A 116 6.47 19.72 -8.19
CA VAL A 116 6.13 18.61 -9.09
C VAL A 116 5.39 19.07 -10.34
N THR A 117 4.81 20.28 -10.33
CA THR A 117 4.02 20.80 -11.46
C THR A 117 4.85 21.18 -12.67
N VAL A 118 6.16 21.39 -12.49
CA VAL A 118 7.10 21.66 -13.58
C VAL A 118 7.58 20.40 -14.30
N LEU A 119 7.27 19.22 -13.73
CA LEU A 119 7.66 17.95 -14.34
C LEU A 119 6.83 17.66 -15.58
N ARG A 120 7.46 16.99 -16.56
CA ARG A 120 6.74 16.49 -17.74
C ARG A 120 5.65 15.48 -17.31
N PRO A 121 4.52 15.42 -18.04
CA PRO A 121 3.44 14.47 -17.74
C PRO A 121 3.91 13.01 -17.66
N SER A 122 4.82 12.61 -18.51
CA SER A 122 5.41 11.26 -18.55
C SER A 122 6.07 10.86 -17.23
N ILE A 123 6.69 11.81 -16.55
CA ILE A 123 7.39 11.57 -15.29
C ILE A 123 6.45 11.58 -14.11
N LEU A 124 5.46 12.45 -14.11
CA LEU A 124 4.37 12.38 -13.13
C LEU A 124 3.70 10.98 -13.19
N LEU A 125 3.47 10.48 -14.42
CA LEU A 125 2.94 9.14 -14.60
C LEU A 125 3.92 8.06 -14.13
N TRP A 126 5.22 8.21 -14.40
CA TRP A 126 6.24 7.27 -13.92
C TRP A 126 6.26 7.18 -12.39
N ARG A 127 6.20 8.31 -11.68
CA ARG A 127 6.10 8.35 -10.21
C ARG A 127 4.89 7.56 -9.70
N SER A 128 3.73 7.75 -10.33
CA SER A 128 2.51 7.01 -10.00
C SER A 128 2.63 5.52 -10.30
N MET A 129 3.27 5.15 -11.42
CA MET A 129 3.51 3.76 -11.81
C MET A 129 4.48 3.06 -10.86
N MET A 130 5.53 3.75 -10.37
CA MET A 130 6.43 3.18 -9.36
C MET A 130 5.67 2.75 -8.12
N GLN A 131 4.78 3.59 -7.57
CA GLN A 131 3.96 3.23 -6.42
C GLN A 131 3.02 2.05 -6.74
N TRP A 132 2.38 2.11 -7.88
CA TRP A 132 1.39 1.12 -8.29
C TRP A 132 1.97 -0.29 -8.44
N ILE A 133 3.14 -0.42 -9.07
CA ILE A 133 3.79 -1.73 -9.25
C ILE A 133 4.53 -2.18 -7.99
N GLY A 134 5.13 -1.26 -7.25
CA GLY A 134 5.84 -1.55 -6.01
C GLY A 134 4.91 -2.20 -4.99
N GLU A 135 3.76 -1.59 -4.72
CA GLU A 135 2.78 -2.11 -3.77
C GLU A 135 2.11 -3.40 -4.23
N LEU A 136 1.82 -3.55 -5.53
CA LEU A 136 1.38 -4.83 -6.07
C LEU A 136 2.42 -5.93 -5.82
N GLY A 137 3.70 -5.60 -6.00
CA GLY A 137 4.83 -6.50 -5.71
C GLY A 137 4.86 -6.94 -4.24
N VAL A 138 4.68 -6.01 -3.30
CA VAL A 138 4.61 -6.29 -1.85
C VAL A 138 3.48 -7.26 -1.53
N VAL A 139 2.27 -6.99 -2.01
CA VAL A 139 1.09 -7.83 -1.72
C VAL A 139 1.26 -9.22 -2.32
N VAL A 140 1.75 -9.33 -3.55
CA VAL A 140 2.03 -10.63 -4.20
C VAL A 140 3.13 -11.39 -3.46
N LEU A 141 4.20 -10.70 -3.05
CA LEU A 141 5.28 -11.30 -2.28
C LEU A 141 4.79 -11.82 -0.91
N ALA A 142 3.95 -11.05 -0.23
CA ALA A 142 3.33 -11.48 1.02
C ALA A 142 2.53 -12.77 0.85
N VAL A 143 1.80 -12.94 -0.24
CA VAL A 143 1.08 -14.19 -0.57
C VAL A 143 2.04 -15.36 -0.75
N ILE A 144 3.22 -15.13 -1.31
CA ILE A 144 4.21 -16.19 -1.57
C ILE A 144 4.95 -16.61 -0.29
N ILE A 145 5.37 -15.65 0.52
CA ILE A 145 6.28 -15.86 1.65
C ILE A 145 5.55 -16.21 2.94
N LEU A 146 4.48 -15.47 3.27
CA LEU A 146 3.81 -15.59 4.56
C LEU A 146 3.21 -16.97 4.88
N PRO A 147 2.63 -17.74 3.92
CA PRO A 147 2.10 -19.06 4.23
C PRO A 147 3.12 -20.04 4.78
N GLN A 148 4.40 -19.81 4.54
CA GLN A 148 5.46 -20.74 4.90
C GLN A 148 6.15 -20.40 6.22
N TYR A 149 6.11 -19.12 6.61
CA TYR A 149 6.73 -18.62 7.84
C TYR A 149 5.75 -18.22 8.93
N ASN A 150 4.46 -18.12 8.61
CA ASN A 150 3.47 -17.62 9.55
C ASN A 150 2.33 -18.62 9.75
N ILE A 151 2.25 -19.17 10.96
CA ILE A 151 1.12 -19.98 11.43
C ILE A 151 -0.19 -19.22 11.25
N MET A 152 -0.18 -17.88 11.44
CA MET A 152 -1.31 -17.00 11.17
C MET A 152 -1.84 -17.11 9.75
N THR A 153 -0.97 -17.16 8.76
CA THR A 153 -1.40 -17.25 7.36
C THR A 153 -1.91 -18.64 7.02
N ARG A 154 -1.35 -19.71 7.63
CA ARG A 154 -1.90 -21.06 7.50
C ARG A 154 -3.30 -21.16 8.10
N VAL A 155 -3.51 -20.61 9.30
CA VAL A 155 -4.83 -20.56 9.94
C VAL A 155 -5.80 -19.73 9.10
N TYR A 156 -5.38 -18.55 8.64
CA TYR A 156 -6.18 -17.66 7.80
C TYR A 156 -6.58 -18.30 6.45
N LEU A 157 -5.66 -19.03 5.81
CA LEU A 157 -5.90 -19.68 4.52
C LEU A 157 -6.67 -21.00 4.67
N VAL A 158 -6.48 -21.74 5.77
CA VAL A 158 -7.13 -23.04 6.02
C VAL A 158 -8.54 -22.86 6.56
N GLU A 159 -8.78 -21.97 7.52
CA GLU A 159 -10.09 -21.80 8.14
C GLU A 159 -11.10 -21.06 7.26
N ARG A 160 -10.65 -20.15 6.38
CA ARG A 160 -11.56 -19.49 5.41
C ARG A 160 -11.83 -20.27 4.13
N GLY A 161 -11.49 -21.57 4.14
CA GLY A 161 -11.84 -22.51 3.08
C GLY A 161 -11.21 -22.12 1.74
N LYS A 162 -10.11 -22.80 1.40
CA LYS A 162 -9.51 -22.92 0.06
C LYS A 162 -9.62 -21.65 -0.78
N LEU A 163 -8.82 -20.62 -0.44
CA LEU A 163 -8.76 -19.42 -1.29
C LEU A 163 -8.34 -19.81 -2.70
N THR A 164 -7.47 -20.77 -2.87
CA THR A 164 -7.13 -21.44 -4.13
C THR A 164 -6.06 -22.51 -3.88
N PRO A 165 -5.96 -23.55 -4.70
CA PRO A 165 -5.04 -24.67 -4.46
C PRO A 165 -3.56 -24.31 -4.57
N THR A 166 -3.18 -23.15 -5.14
CA THR A 166 -1.78 -22.77 -5.33
C THR A 166 -1.53 -21.30 -5.03
N VAL A 167 -0.31 -20.98 -4.58
CA VAL A 167 0.20 -19.62 -4.36
C VAL A 167 0.05 -18.76 -5.63
N ILE A 168 0.34 -19.33 -6.80
CA ILE A 168 0.26 -18.64 -8.10
C ILE A 168 -1.18 -18.20 -8.39
N THR A 169 -2.18 -19.04 -8.10
CA THR A 169 -3.59 -18.71 -8.35
C THR A 169 -4.04 -17.58 -7.42
N THR A 170 -3.57 -17.57 -6.17
CA THR A 170 -3.86 -16.49 -5.21
C THR A 170 -3.21 -15.17 -5.67
N ALA A 171 -1.96 -15.20 -6.11
CA ALA A 171 -1.27 -14.04 -6.65
C ALA A 171 -1.98 -13.46 -7.88
N LYS A 172 -2.40 -14.32 -8.82
CA LYS A 172 -3.19 -13.89 -9.99
C LYS A 172 -4.53 -13.29 -9.61
N MET A 173 -5.20 -13.86 -8.60
CA MET A 173 -6.47 -13.31 -8.11
C MET A 173 -6.28 -11.92 -7.50
N VAL A 174 -5.26 -11.74 -6.65
CA VAL A 174 -4.92 -10.45 -6.03
C VAL A 174 -4.61 -9.41 -7.11
N ALA A 175 -3.72 -9.76 -8.06
CA ALA A 175 -3.40 -8.88 -9.18
C ALA A 175 -4.66 -8.52 -9.99
N GLY A 176 -5.52 -9.50 -10.30
CA GLY A 176 -6.78 -9.27 -11.01
C GLY A 176 -7.72 -8.30 -10.29
N ILE A 177 -7.87 -8.43 -8.95
CA ILE A 177 -8.65 -7.49 -8.13
C ILE A 177 -8.01 -6.09 -8.17
N TYR A 178 -6.68 -6.01 -8.05
CA TYR A 178 -5.94 -4.75 -8.07
C TYR A 178 -6.14 -3.99 -9.39
N PHE A 179 -5.98 -4.68 -10.53
CA PHE A 179 -6.24 -4.12 -11.86
C PHE A 179 -7.72 -3.71 -12.06
N LEU A 180 -8.66 -4.55 -11.59
CA LEU A 180 -10.10 -4.24 -11.66
C LEU A 180 -10.43 -2.97 -10.88
N LEU A 181 -9.93 -2.86 -9.64
CA LEU A 181 -10.16 -1.67 -8.80
C LEU A 181 -9.52 -0.43 -9.40
N THR A 182 -8.33 -0.55 -10.01
CA THR A 182 -7.69 0.55 -10.75
C THR A 182 -8.57 1.01 -11.90
N GLY A 183 -9.09 0.08 -12.71
CA GLY A 183 -9.96 0.41 -13.85
C GLY A 183 -11.28 1.05 -13.44
N VAL A 184 -11.95 0.48 -12.43
CA VAL A 184 -13.21 1.04 -11.90
C VAL A 184 -12.97 2.40 -11.27
N GLY A 185 -11.89 2.55 -10.49
CA GLY A 185 -11.52 3.80 -9.86
C GLY A 185 -11.20 4.91 -10.86
N PHE A 186 -10.46 4.57 -11.93
CA PHE A 186 -10.21 5.49 -13.05
C PHE A 186 -11.52 6.06 -13.61
N LEU A 187 -12.48 5.19 -13.91
CA LEU A 187 -13.79 5.62 -14.44
C LEU A 187 -14.55 6.49 -13.42
N LEU A 188 -14.55 6.14 -12.14
CA LEU A 188 -15.25 6.91 -11.12
C LEU A 188 -14.59 8.27 -10.86
N TYR A 189 -13.25 8.37 -10.98
CA TYR A 189 -12.53 9.65 -10.88
C TYR A 189 -12.87 10.57 -12.05
N MET A 190 -12.93 10.02 -13.28
CA MET A 190 -13.38 10.77 -14.45
C MET A 190 -14.83 11.24 -14.31
N LEU A 191 -15.74 10.37 -13.86
CA LEU A 191 -17.13 10.73 -13.58
C LEU A 191 -17.25 11.80 -12.48
N GLY A 192 -16.30 11.80 -11.54
CA GLY A 192 -16.17 12.84 -10.51
C GLY A 192 -15.66 14.19 -11.04
N GLY A 193 -15.23 14.25 -12.32
CA GLY A 193 -14.79 15.50 -12.97
C GLY A 193 -13.27 15.68 -13.11
N MET A 194 -12.46 14.65 -12.78
CA MET A 194 -11.02 14.67 -13.05
C MET A 194 -10.73 14.53 -14.54
N THR A 195 -9.65 15.15 -15.00
CA THR A 195 -9.10 14.85 -16.33
C THR A 195 -8.60 13.41 -16.41
N PRO A 196 -8.52 12.79 -17.61
CA PRO A 196 -7.99 11.44 -17.73
C PRO A 196 -6.59 11.27 -17.17
N PHE A 197 -5.75 12.30 -17.31
CA PHE A 197 -4.38 12.29 -16.80
C PHE A 197 -4.35 12.30 -15.26
N GLU A 198 -5.15 13.17 -14.62
CA GLU A 198 -5.27 13.18 -13.17
C GLU A 198 -5.85 11.87 -12.64
N ALA A 199 -6.91 11.38 -13.28
CA ALA A 199 -7.59 10.16 -12.86
C ALA A 199 -6.68 8.94 -12.87
N ILE A 200 -5.87 8.73 -13.93
CA ILE A 200 -4.97 7.58 -14.00
C ILE A 200 -3.83 7.68 -13.00
N ASN A 201 -3.23 8.85 -12.82
CA ASN A 201 -2.17 9.06 -11.86
C ASN A 201 -2.68 8.83 -10.43
N LEU A 202 -3.76 9.50 -10.05
CA LEU A 202 -4.27 9.43 -8.68
C LEU A 202 -4.85 8.07 -8.32
N ILE A 203 -5.53 7.37 -9.24
CA ILE A 203 -6.04 6.04 -8.90
C ILE A 203 -4.90 5.04 -8.67
N MET A 204 -3.80 5.12 -9.43
CA MET A 204 -2.63 4.28 -9.20
C MET A 204 -2.07 4.50 -7.80
N THR A 205 -1.88 5.75 -7.38
CA THR A 205 -1.31 6.09 -6.07
C THR A 205 -2.31 5.91 -4.93
N THR A 206 -3.62 6.02 -5.20
CA THR A 206 -4.67 5.77 -4.21
C THR A 206 -4.79 4.29 -3.87
N ILE A 207 -4.89 3.41 -4.88
CA ILE A 207 -5.06 1.97 -4.64
C ILE A 207 -3.76 1.33 -4.10
N ALA A 208 -2.62 1.92 -4.45
CA ALA A 208 -1.32 1.60 -3.88
C ALA A 208 -1.14 2.15 -2.45
N THR A 209 -2.05 3.00 -1.99
CA THR A 209 -1.92 3.73 -0.71
C THR A 209 -0.59 4.46 -0.55
N GLY A 210 -0.06 5.02 -1.66
CA GLY A 210 1.26 5.63 -1.72
C GLY A 210 1.26 7.16 -1.74
N GLY A 211 0.17 7.80 -2.19
CA GLY A 211 -0.13 9.23 -2.01
C GLY A 211 0.65 10.24 -2.86
N MET A 212 1.48 9.81 -3.80
CA MET A 212 2.08 10.76 -4.74
C MET A 212 1.01 11.41 -5.60
N SER A 213 1.09 12.73 -5.76
CA SER A 213 0.17 13.53 -6.56
C SER A 213 0.88 14.19 -7.74
N VAL A 214 0.07 14.67 -8.67
CA VAL A 214 0.48 15.53 -9.80
C VAL A 214 0.53 17.01 -9.43
N TYR A 215 0.13 17.36 -8.19
CA TYR A 215 0.11 18.72 -7.65
C TYR A 215 0.88 18.80 -6.33
N ASN A 216 1.40 20.01 -6.02
CA ASN A 216 2.16 20.24 -4.78
C ASN A 216 1.26 20.24 -3.53
N ASP A 217 -0.02 20.62 -3.68
CA ASP A 217 -1.02 20.62 -2.63
C ASP A 217 -1.77 19.29 -2.47
N SER A 218 -1.14 18.21 -2.92
CA SER A 218 -1.69 16.88 -2.90
C SER A 218 -2.96 16.76 -3.75
N VAL A 219 -4.15 16.63 -3.15
CA VAL A 219 -5.43 16.57 -3.87
C VAL A 219 -6.35 17.76 -3.59
N ALA A 220 -5.86 18.75 -2.84
CA ALA A 220 -6.67 19.88 -2.39
C ALA A 220 -7.25 20.69 -3.56
N SER A 221 -6.45 21.10 -4.55
CA SER A 221 -6.90 21.85 -5.73
C SER A 221 -7.86 21.04 -6.60
N ILE A 222 -7.66 19.72 -6.72
CA ILE A 222 -8.56 18.84 -7.47
C ILE A 222 -9.93 18.79 -6.79
N VAL A 223 -9.96 18.54 -5.48
CA VAL A 223 -11.21 18.47 -4.71
C VAL A 223 -11.90 19.82 -4.67
N ALA A 224 -11.17 20.93 -4.58
CA ALA A 224 -11.75 22.27 -4.65
C ALA A 224 -12.42 22.56 -6.01
N ARG A 225 -11.82 22.10 -7.12
CA ARG A 225 -12.38 22.25 -8.47
C ARG A 225 -13.53 21.28 -8.74
N THR A 226 -13.44 20.08 -8.23
CA THR A 226 -14.38 18.97 -8.48
C THR A 226 -14.79 18.27 -7.17
N PRO A 227 -15.57 18.93 -6.28
CA PRO A 227 -15.89 18.40 -4.94
C PRO A 227 -16.46 16.96 -4.91
N PRO A 228 -17.28 16.51 -5.89
CA PRO A 228 -17.83 15.15 -5.84
C PRO A 228 -16.77 14.04 -5.86
N VAL A 229 -15.55 14.32 -6.33
CA VAL A 229 -14.46 13.34 -6.44
C VAL A 229 -13.91 12.89 -5.08
N ILE A 230 -14.19 13.63 -4.01
CA ILE A 230 -13.75 13.25 -2.65
C ILE A 230 -14.29 11.89 -2.24
N LEU A 231 -15.54 11.55 -2.63
CA LEU A 231 -16.16 10.26 -2.28
C LEU A 231 -15.44 9.06 -2.92
N PRO A 232 -15.19 9.04 -4.25
CA PRO A 232 -14.41 7.95 -4.82
C PRO A 232 -12.96 7.92 -4.32
N ILE A 233 -12.30 9.06 -4.03
CA ILE A 233 -10.96 9.04 -3.41
C ILE A 233 -11.02 8.31 -2.05
N LEU A 234 -11.92 8.69 -1.16
CA LEU A 234 -12.11 8.02 0.14
C LEU A 234 -12.39 6.54 -0.02
N LEU A 235 -13.28 6.18 -0.94
CA LEU A 235 -13.63 4.78 -1.21
C LEU A 235 -12.40 3.96 -1.60
N PHE A 236 -11.59 4.44 -2.57
CA PHE A 236 -10.44 3.68 -3.06
C PHE A 236 -9.26 3.68 -2.10
N MET A 237 -9.07 4.71 -1.26
CA MET A 237 -8.14 4.64 -0.13
C MET A 237 -8.52 3.51 0.83
N ILE A 238 -9.82 3.42 1.22
CA ILE A 238 -10.30 2.36 2.08
C ILE A 238 -10.15 0.99 1.42
N LEU A 239 -10.47 0.84 0.12
CA LEU A 239 -10.35 -0.42 -0.60
C LEU A 239 -8.89 -0.87 -0.75
N GLY A 240 -7.95 0.02 -1.04
CA GLY A 240 -6.51 -0.29 -1.08
C GLY A 240 -5.99 -0.79 0.27
N ALA A 241 -6.47 -0.22 1.36
CA ALA A 241 -6.10 -0.61 2.72
C ALA A 241 -6.86 -1.83 3.25
N GLN A 242 -7.79 -2.42 2.47
CA GLN A 242 -8.50 -3.64 2.84
C GLN A 242 -7.72 -4.90 2.48
N ASN A 243 -8.05 -5.97 3.18
CA ASN A 243 -7.52 -7.29 2.89
C ASN A 243 -7.98 -7.77 1.49
N PHE A 244 -7.04 -7.99 0.56
CA PHE A 244 -7.35 -8.43 -0.80
C PHE A 244 -8.07 -9.79 -0.85
N GLY A 245 -7.86 -10.66 0.15
CA GLY A 245 -8.62 -11.88 0.31
C GLY A 245 -10.10 -11.63 0.64
N ASP A 246 -10.40 -10.58 1.39
CA ASP A 246 -11.77 -10.15 1.70
C ASP A 246 -12.40 -9.38 0.52
N LEU A 247 -11.61 -8.60 -0.24
CA LEU A 247 -12.09 -7.89 -1.43
C LEU A 247 -12.60 -8.85 -2.52
N ARG A 248 -12.15 -10.10 -2.53
CA ARG A 248 -12.76 -11.14 -3.39
C ARG A 248 -14.28 -11.26 -3.17
N TYR A 249 -14.75 -11.13 -1.93
CA TYR A 249 -16.18 -11.20 -1.63
C TYR A 249 -16.94 -9.97 -2.16
N LEU A 250 -16.27 -8.81 -2.23
CA LEU A 250 -16.84 -7.63 -2.88
C LEU A 250 -17.00 -7.88 -4.39
N VAL A 251 -15.93 -8.33 -5.06
CA VAL A 251 -15.93 -8.58 -6.52
C VAL A 251 -16.89 -9.71 -6.92
N THR A 252 -17.10 -10.71 -6.05
CA THR A 252 -18.04 -11.81 -6.28
C THR A 252 -19.45 -11.53 -5.75
N PHE A 253 -19.77 -10.30 -5.37
CA PHE A 253 -21.06 -9.85 -4.82
C PHE A 253 -21.52 -10.63 -3.57
N ARG A 254 -20.57 -11.21 -2.80
CA ARG A 254 -20.85 -11.94 -1.55
C ARG A 254 -20.66 -11.02 -0.33
N LEU A 255 -21.31 -9.86 -0.35
CA LEU A 255 -21.17 -8.82 0.69
C LEU A 255 -21.44 -9.33 2.11
N GLY A 256 -22.41 -10.24 2.27
CA GLY A 256 -22.71 -10.83 3.57
C GLY A 256 -21.52 -11.59 4.18
N THR A 257 -20.61 -12.13 3.37
CA THR A 257 -19.38 -12.77 3.86
C THR A 257 -18.32 -11.73 4.25
N LEU A 258 -18.17 -10.67 3.46
CA LEU A 258 -17.29 -9.55 3.80
C LEU A 258 -17.64 -8.93 5.16
N PHE A 259 -18.93 -8.64 5.38
CA PHE A 259 -19.42 -8.11 6.65
C PHE A 259 -19.34 -9.09 7.84
N LYS A 260 -19.05 -10.38 7.62
CA LYS A 260 -18.75 -11.33 8.70
C LYS A 260 -17.26 -11.32 9.10
N SER A 261 -16.37 -10.75 8.28
CA SER A 261 -14.95 -10.63 8.61
C SER A 261 -14.73 -9.82 9.88
N GLY A 262 -14.05 -10.42 10.85
CA GLY A 262 -13.71 -9.75 12.11
C GLY A 262 -12.76 -8.58 11.91
N GLU A 263 -11.80 -8.73 10.98
CA GLU A 263 -10.83 -7.68 10.65
C GLU A 263 -11.51 -6.50 9.95
N PHE A 264 -12.39 -6.76 8.97
CA PHE A 264 -13.16 -5.73 8.29
C PHE A 264 -13.98 -4.88 9.27
N LYS A 265 -14.72 -5.54 10.19
CA LYS A 265 -15.52 -4.84 11.21
C LYS A 265 -14.66 -3.99 12.13
N ALA A 266 -13.53 -4.55 12.59
CA ALA A 266 -12.62 -3.85 13.46
C ALA A 266 -12.02 -2.63 12.77
N TYR A 267 -11.63 -2.76 11.49
CA TYR A 267 -11.09 -1.66 10.72
C TYR A 267 -12.12 -0.53 10.54
N MET A 268 -13.33 -0.84 10.14
CA MET A 268 -14.40 0.17 10.00
C MET A 268 -14.73 0.85 11.34
N LEU A 269 -14.74 0.10 12.43
CA LEU A 269 -14.97 0.66 13.77
C LEU A 269 -13.82 1.61 14.18
N LEU A 270 -12.56 1.21 13.97
CA LEU A 270 -11.40 2.05 14.28
C LEU A 270 -11.41 3.33 13.43
N LEU A 271 -11.67 3.22 12.12
CA LEU A 271 -11.83 4.39 11.26
C LEU A 271 -12.91 5.34 11.77
N ALA A 272 -14.08 4.83 12.15
CA ALA A 272 -15.17 5.66 12.66
C ALA A 272 -14.79 6.34 13.99
N LEU A 273 -14.19 5.61 14.92
CA LEU A 273 -13.77 6.15 16.22
C LEU A 273 -12.70 7.23 16.08
N PHE A 274 -11.65 6.96 15.33
CA PHE A 274 -10.55 7.92 15.14
C PHE A 274 -10.99 9.12 14.30
N SER A 275 -11.82 8.92 13.25
CA SER A 275 -12.40 10.04 12.50
C SER A 275 -13.27 10.93 13.38
N GLY A 276 -14.11 10.32 14.22
CA GLY A 276 -14.93 11.07 15.18
C GLY A 276 -14.09 11.87 16.18
N SER A 277 -13.03 11.27 16.69
CA SER A 277 -12.09 11.94 17.61
C SER A 277 -11.37 13.10 16.93
N LEU A 278 -10.92 12.92 15.68
CA LEU A 278 -10.27 13.97 14.92
C LEU A 278 -11.23 15.11 14.56
N ILE A 279 -12.49 14.80 14.17
CA ILE A 279 -13.52 15.81 13.93
C ILE A 279 -13.72 16.69 15.17
N LEU A 280 -13.84 16.06 16.35
CA LEU A 280 -14.01 16.78 17.61
C LEU A 280 -12.78 17.66 17.91
N SER A 281 -11.56 17.16 17.70
CA SER A 281 -10.34 17.93 17.90
C SER A 281 -10.25 19.13 16.95
N LEU A 282 -10.49 18.92 15.65
CA LEU A 282 -10.49 20.00 14.66
C LEU A 282 -11.55 21.06 14.95
N HIS A 283 -12.70 20.67 15.50
CA HIS A 283 -13.77 21.62 15.83
C HIS A 283 -13.51 22.36 17.14
N LEU A 284 -13.17 21.63 18.22
CA LEU A 284 -13.10 22.18 19.57
C LEU A 284 -11.74 22.79 19.91
N VAL A 285 -10.65 22.24 19.36
CA VAL A 285 -9.28 22.68 19.66
C VAL A 285 -8.74 23.59 18.57
N ASP A 286 -8.93 23.19 17.29
CA ASP A 286 -8.43 23.96 16.15
C ASP A 286 -9.40 25.06 15.69
N GLY A 287 -10.64 25.14 16.24
CA GLY A 287 -11.61 26.21 15.97
C GLY A 287 -12.23 26.16 14.56
N MET A 288 -12.10 25.03 13.85
CA MET A 288 -12.68 24.91 12.51
C MET A 288 -14.21 24.84 12.58
N SER A 289 -14.89 25.33 11.53
CA SER A 289 -16.34 25.14 11.39
C SER A 289 -16.71 23.65 11.40
N LEU A 290 -17.87 23.28 11.92
CA LEU A 290 -18.28 21.89 12.03
C LEU A 290 -18.27 21.17 10.68
N SER A 291 -18.73 21.83 9.60
CA SER A 291 -18.71 21.26 8.24
C SER A 291 -17.30 21.01 7.75
N SER A 292 -16.37 21.94 7.95
CA SER A 292 -14.96 21.77 7.61
C SER A 292 -14.31 20.66 8.44
N SER A 293 -14.60 20.59 9.74
CA SER A 293 -14.08 19.57 10.64
C SER A 293 -14.54 18.16 10.23
N ILE A 294 -15.79 18.01 9.80
CA ILE A 294 -16.32 16.72 9.32
C ILE A 294 -15.56 16.27 8.05
N VAL A 295 -15.46 17.14 7.05
CA VAL A 295 -14.80 16.81 5.79
C VAL A 295 -13.32 16.50 6.03
N ASN A 296 -12.59 17.39 6.69
CA ASN A 296 -11.16 17.23 6.94
C ASN A 296 -10.87 16.08 7.91
N GLY A 297 -11.68 15.93 8.96
CA GLY A 297 -11.49 14.86 9.94
C GLY A 297 -11.66 13.47 9.34
N ILE A 298 -12.69 13.24 8.53
CA ILE A 298 -12.87 11.97 7.82
C ILE A 298 -11.75 11.76 6.80
N PHE A 299 -11.49 12.77 5.96
CA PHE A 299 -10.52 12.64 4.87
C PHE A 299 -9.12 12.33 5.40
N HIS A 300 -8.61 13.14 6.33
CA HIS A 300 -7.25 12.98 6.83
C HIS A 300 -7.10 11.73 7.71
N MET A 301 -8.14 11.35 8.47
CA MET A 301 -8.08 10.09 9.22
C MET A 301 -8.10 8.88 8.30
N VAL A 302 -8.91 8.86 7.25
CA VAL A 302 -8.87 7.80 6.24
C VAL A 302 -7.50 7.79 5.56
N SER A 303 -7.03 8.94 5.08
CA SER A 303 -5.72 9.07 4.42
C SER A 303 -4.57 8.61 5.31
N GLY A 304 -4.56 9.01 6.59
CA GLY A 304 -3.54 8.62 7.56
C GLY A 304 -3.59 7.13 7.89
N SER A 305 -4.77 6.60 8.25
CA SER A 305 -4.91 5.19 8.65
C SER A 305 -4.73 4.21 7.48
N THR A 306 -5.05 4.62 6.25
CA THR A 306 -4.71 3.84 5.04
C THR A 306 -3.26 3.99 4.63
N THR A 307 -2.50 4.84 5.32
CA THR A 307 -1.12 5.24 4.96
C THR A 307 -1.00 5.82 3.54
N THR A 308 -2.08 6.35 2.98
CA THR A 308 -2.06 6.95 1.64
C THR A 308 -1.34 8.29 1.63
N GLY A 309 -1.56 9.15 2.63
CA GLY A 309 -0.85 10.42 2.76
C GLY A 309 -1.42 11.58 1.95
N PHE A 310 -2.59 11.47 1.32
CA PHE A 310 -3.25 12.61 0.69
C PHE A 310 -3.73 13.65 1.71
N SER A 311 -3.66 14.92 1.34
CA SER A 311 -4.11 16.04 2.17
C SER A 311 -5.03 17.00 1.42
N LEU A 312 -5.94 17.64 2.19
CA LEU A 312 -6.80 18.73 1.73
C LEU A 312 -6.41 20.07 2.35
N ILE A 313 -5.68 20.05 3.45
CA ILE A 313 -5.19 21.23 4.18
C ILE A 313 -3.73 21.00 4.57
N ASP A 314 -3.06 22.10 4.93
CA ASP A 314 -1.73 22.02 5.52
C ASP A 314 -1.83 21.45 6.95
N LEU A 315 -1.31 20.22 7.13
CA LEU A 315 -1.27 19.55 8.43
C LEU A 315 -0.26 20.20 9.40
N GLY A 316 0.62 21.06 8.91
CA GLY A 316 1.49 21.89 9.77
C GLY A 316 0.69 22.85 10.64
N SER A 317 -0.46 23.33 10.15
CA SER A 317 -1.29 24.35 10.78
C SER A 317 -2.24 23.84 11.87
N ILE A 318 -2.48 22.52 12.00
CA ILE A 318 -3.36 21.96 13.04
C ILE A 318 -2.61 21.74 14.36
N SER A 319 -3.38 21.62 15.45
CA SER A 319 -2.84 21.42 16.80
C SER A 319 -2.10 20.09 16.96
N ASP A 320 -1.21 20.03 17.95
CA ASP A 320 -0.48 18.80 18.28
C ASP A 320 -1.41 17.67 18.74
N VAL A 321 -2.57 18.00 19.32
CA VAL A 321 -3.61 17.01 19.66
C VAL A 321 -4.15 16.35 18.42
N SER A 322 -4.51 17.14 17.40
CA SER A 322 -4.99 16.64 16.10
C SER A 322 -3.92 15.83 15.38
N LYS A 323 -2.66 16.27 15.41
CA LYS A 323 -1.51 15.52 14.86
C LYS A 323 -1.30 14.18 15.58
N ALA A 324 -1.40 14.16 16.92
CA ALA A 324 -1.27 12.93 17.69
C ALA A 324 -2.38 11.91 17.37
N LEU A 325 -3.61 12.35 17.18
CA LEU A 325 -4.72 11.49 16.76
C LEU A 325 -4.49 10.90 15.35
N LEU A 326 -4.00 11.70 14.41
CA LEU A 326 -3.61 11.23 13.07
C LEU A 326 -2.48 10.20 13.17
N PHE A 327 -1.44 10.47 13.96
CA PHE A 327 -0.33 9.56 14.17
C PHE A 327 -0.79 8.20 14.73
N LEU A 328 -1.73 8.17 15.68
CA LEU A 328 -2.29 6.92 16.19
C LEU A 328 -3.03 6.14 15.11
N GLY A 329 -3.77 6.81 14.23
CA GLY A 329 -4.40 6.17 13.06
C GLY A 329 -3.38 5.57 12.10
N MET A 330 -2.31 6.31 11.80
CA MET A 330 -1.20 5.87 10.94
C MET A 330 -0.45 4.68 11.54
N LEU A 331 -0.20 4.69 12.85
CA LEU A 331 0.50 3.63 13.56
C LEU A 331 -0.23 2.29 13.46
N ILE A 332 -1.56 2.29 13.56
CA ILE A 332 -2.38 1.08 13.42
C ILE A 332 -2.37 0.61 11.97
N GLY A 333 -2.56 1.52 11.04
CA GLY A 333 -2.52 1.24 9.60
C GLY A 333 -3.75 0.52 9.08
N GLY A 334 -3.61 -0.14 7.92
CA GLY A 334 -4.67 -0.88 7.25
C GLY A 334 -4.80 -2.35 7.66
N ALA A 335 -5.63 -3.09 6.90
CA ALA A 335 -5.84 -4.53 7.13
C ALA A 335 -4.63 -5.37 6.68
N THR A 336 -4.54 -6.59 7.20
CA THR A 336 -3.54 -7.59 6.76
C THR A 336 -3.75 -7.91 5.27
N PHE A 337 -2.67 -8.17 4.53
CA PHE A 337 -2.71 -8.37 3.07
C PHE A 337 -3.32 -7.20 2.28
N SER A 338 -3.10 -5.99 2.72
CA SER A 338 -3.40 -4.76 2.00
C SER A 338 -2.11 -4.04 1.60
N THR A 339 -2.22 -3.04 0.72
CA THR A 339 -1.11 -2.15 0.37
C THR A 339 -0.72 -1.19 1.50
N ALA A 340 -1.63 -0.90 2.44
CA ALA A 340 -1.37 0.02 3.54
C ALA A 340 -0.28 -0.46 4.50
N GLY A 341 0.47 0.45 5.07
CA GLY A 341 1.48 0.21 6.11
C GLY A 341 0.92 -0.01 7.52
N GLY A 342 1.72 0.31 8.54
CA GLY A 342 1.38 0.24 9.94
C GLY A 342 1.48 -1.16 10.58
N ILE A 343 1.14 -1.25 11.86
CA ILE A 343 1.13 -2.49 12.64
C ILE A 343 0.16 -3.53 12.07
N LYS A 344 -0.85 -3.09 11.35
CA LYS A 344 -2.01 -3.81 10.79
C LYS A 344 -3.12 -4.04 11.83
N VAL A 345 -4.34 -3.80 11.40
CA VAL A 345 -5.55 -3.89 12.24
C VAL A 345 -5.68 -5.22 12.96
N PHE A 346 -5.42 -6.34 12.30
CA PHE A 346 -5.52 -7.65 12.94
C PHE A 346 -4.56 -7.79 14.13
N ARG A 347 -3.30 -7.39 13.97
CA ARG A 347 -2.30 -7.45 15.05
C ARG A 347 -2.68 -6.55 16.22
N PHE A 348 -3.15 -5.33 15.93
CA PHE A 348 -3.65 -4.41 16.94
C PHE A 348 -4.82 -5.02 17.73
N VAL A 349 -5.82 -5.60 17.05
CA VAL A 349 -6.98 -6.25 17.69
C VAL A 349 -6.55 -7.43 18.56
N VAL A 350 -5.61 -8.26 18.08
CA VAL A 350 -5.06 -9.38 18.88
C VAL A 350 -4.37 -8.87 20.13
N ALA A 351 -3.57 -7.82 20.03
CA ALA A 351 -2.87 -7.23 21.19
C ALA A 351 -3.85 -6.67 22.22
N VAL A 352 -4.86 -5.89 21.79
CA VAL A 352 -5.89 -5.34 22.69
C VAL A 352 -6.71 -6.45 23.34
N LYS A 353 -7.15 -7.46 22.58
CA LYS A 353 -7.88 -8.61 23.14
C LYS A 353 -7.06 -9.43 24.11
N ASN A 354 -5.73 -9.53 23.90
CA ASN A 354 -4.85 -10.23 24.82
C ASN A 354 -4.83 -9.60 26.21
N LEU A 355 -4.96 -8.29 26.32
CA LEU A 355 -5.10 -7.61 27.62
C LEU A 355 -6.35 -8.11 28.35
N GLY A 356 -7.48 -8.19 27.65
CA GLY A 356 -8.73 -8.73 28.21
C GLY A 356 -8.64 -10.22 28.59
N TRP A 357 -8.02 -11.05 27.73
CA TRP A 357 -7.80 -12.47 28.03
C TRP A 357 -6.88 -12.68 29.23
N SER A 358 -5.84 -11.86 29.38
CA SER A 358 -4.91 -11.90 30.50
C SER A 358 -5.61 -11.47 31.79
N ALA A 359 -6.38 -10.39 31.77
CA ALA A 359 -7.19 -9.94 32.89
C ALA A 359 -8.21 -11.00 33.34
N ALA A 360 -8.89 -11.63 32.40
CA ALA A 360 -9.84 -12.71 32.70
C ALA A 360 -9.18 -13.93 33.36
N ARG A 361 -7.96 -14.29 32.93
CA ARG A 361 -7.16 -15.36 33.57
C ARG A 361 -6.76 -15.01 35.01
N MET A 362 -6.37 -13.77 35.27
CA MET A 362 -5.99 -13.32 36.61
C MET A 362 -7.20 -13.29 37.56
N ALA A 363 -8.38 -12.96 37.04
CA ALA A 363 -9.60 -12.86 37.83
C ALA A 363 -10.22 -14.23 38.18
N THR A 364 -9.92 -15.27 37.39
CA THR A 364 -10.45 -16.61 37.61
C THR A 364 -9.41 -17.49 38.32
N ARG A 365 -9.73 -17.98 39.54
CA ARG A 365 -8.88 -18.92 40.29
C ARG A 365 -8.84 -20.34 39.66
N ILE A 366 -9.66 -20.60 38.65
CA ILE A 366 -9.75 -21.89 37.94
C ILE A 366 -9.01 -21.72 36.61
N PRO A 367 -8.17 -22.67 36.18
CA PRO A 367 -7.50 -22.62 34.86
C PRO A 367 -8.54 -22.89 33.77
N LEU A 368 -9.41 -21.92 33.51
CA LEU A 368 -10.32 -21.97 32.37
C LEU A 368 -9.49 -21.78 31.11
N SER A 369 -9.64 -22.69 30.17
CA SER A 369 -9.13 -22.49 28.82
C SER A 369 -9.91 -21.36 28.16
N VAL A 370 -9.47 -20.12 28.36
CA VAL A 370 -10.08 -18.97 27.68
C VAL A 370 -9.83 -19.14 26.18
N ARG A 371 -10.90 -19.43 25.44
CA ARG A 371 -10.83 -19.52 23.97
C ARG A 371 -10.45 -18.16 23.42
N ARG A 372 -9.23 -18.06 22.91
CA ARG A 372 -8.74 -16.84 22.26
C ARG A 372 -9.20 -16.83 20.81
N SER A 373 -10.01 -15.85 20.42
CA SER A 373 -10.47 -15.73 19.05
C SER A 373 -10.66 -14.27 18.61
N VAL A 374 -10.42 -14.01 17.32
CA VAL A 374 -10.75 -12.76 16.64
C VAL A 374 -11.70 -13.09 15.50
N GLY A 375 -12.96 -12.68 15.62
CA GLY A 375 -14.02 -13.17 14.74
C GLY A 375 -14.20 -14.69 14.87
N THR A 376 -14.06 -15.40 13.76
CA THR A 376 -14.10 -16.86 13.69
C THR A 376 -12.74 -17.54 13.91
N GLU A 377 -11.66 -16.78 13.97
CA GLU A 377 -10.28 -17.29 13.98
C GLU A 377 -9.81 -17.56 15.42
N SER A 378 -9.27 -18.76 15.67
CA SER A 378 -8.64 -19.12 16.94
C SER A 378 -7.19 -18.63 16.98
N ILE A 379 -6.76 -18.08 18.11
CA ILE A 379 -5.40 -17.53 18.30
C ILE A 379 -4.58 -18.46 19.18
N SER A 380 -3.56 -19.10 18.58
CA SER A 380 -2.60 -19.92 19.32
C SER A 380 -1.59 -19.05 20.07
N ASP A 381 -0.87 -19.65 21.04
CA ASP A 381 0.20 -18.96 21.76
C ASP A 381 1.34 -18.50 20.83
N GLU A 382 1.66 -19.31 19.80
CA GLU A 382 2.69 -18.97 18.79
C GLU A 382 2.30 -17.73 17.98
N VAL A 383 1.03 -17.65 17.54
CA VAL A 383 0.50 -16.48 16.83
C VAL A 383 0.55 -15.25 17.73
N LEU A 384 0.12 -15.38 18.99
CA LEU A 384 0.16 -14.27 19.94
C LEU A 384 1.58 -13.76 20.16
N MET A 385 2.56 -14.64 20.41
CA MET A 385 3.95 -14.27 20.61
C MET A 385 4.55 -13.61 19.35
N SER A 386 4.23 -14.11 18.17
CA SER A 386 4.66 -13.50 16.90
C SER A 386 4.09 -12.08 16.73
N VAL A 387 2.81 -11.86 17.08
CA VAL A 387 2.17 -10.54 17.01
C VAL A 387 2.82 -9.56 17.98
N LEU A 388 2.99 -9.96 19.24
CA LEU A 388 3.59 -9.08 20.26
C LEU A 388 5.06 -8.78 19.94
N GLY A 389 5.81 -9.78 19.47
CA GLY A 389 7.21 -9.60 19.02
C GLY A 389 7.32 -8.63 17.86
N PHE A 390 6.43 -8.74 16.88
CA PHE A 390 6.39 -7.80 15.74
C PHE A 390 6.08 -6.36 16.20
N ILE A 391 5.06 -6.18 17.06
CA ILE A 391 4.69 -4.84 17.58
C ILE A 391 5.86 -4.24 18.35
N ALA A 392 6.54 -5.03 19.21
CA ALA A 392 7.69 -4.56 19.96
C ALA A 392 8.83 -4.13 19.03
N LEU A 393 9.14 -4.94 18.00
CA LEU A 393 10.18 -4.61 17.03
C LEU A 393 9.81 -3.36 16.20
N TYR A 394 8.56 -3.25 15.78
CA TYR A 394 8.06 -2.10 15.01
C TYR A 394 8.22 -0.80 15.82
N VAL A 395 7.69 -0.77 17.03
CA VAL A 395 7.79 0.40 17.91
C VAL A 395 9.25 0.73 18.26
N PHE A 396 10.09 -0.30 18.51
CA PHE A 396 11.51 -0.09 18.77
C PHE A 396 12.23 0.53 17.57
N THR A 397 11.93 0.05 16.36
CA THR A 397 12.51 0.59 15.13
C THR A 397 12.10 2.04 14.91
N ASP A 398 10.80 2.36 15.06
CA ASP A 398 10.30 3.72 14.90
C ASP A 398 10.94 4.68 15.91
N LEU A 399 11.02 4.28 17.18
CA LEU A 399 11.69 5.09 18.22
C LEU A 399 13.19 5.27 17.96
N SER A 400 13.88 4.25 17.46
CA SER A 400 15.32 4.34 17.18
C SER A 400 15.64 5.20 15.94
N LEU A 401 14.70 5.35 15.01
CA LEU A 401 14.84 6.22 13.84
C LEU A 401 14.41 7.67 14.12
N ALA A 402 13.65 7.90 15.20
CA ALA A 402 13.20 9.23 15.62
C ALA A 402 14.24 10.01 16.45
N ILE A 403 15.33 9.35 16.89
CA ILE A 403 16.48 9.92 17.61
C ILE A 403 17.61 10.24 16.63
#